data_c649439a70f35eacd7c149f4fe29edd1
#
_entry.id   c649439a70f35eacd7c149f4fe29edd1
#
_cell.length_a   1.000
_cell.length_b   1.000
_cell.length_c   1.000
_cell.angle_alpha   90.00
_cell.angle_beta   90.00
_cell.angle_gamma   90.00
#
_symmetry.space_group_name_H-M   'P 1'
#
loop_
_entity.id
_entity.type
_entity.pdbx_description
1 polymer ?
#
loop_
_entity_poly.entity_id
_entity_poly.type
_entity_poly.pdbx_seq_one_letter_code
_entity_poly.pdbx_strand_id
1 'polypeptide(L)'
;FHGLSHRLLRTHYADAGLSDSFEILDAQDQHRLVRRSLRELNLDEGFWPPRQVQWFINSNKEEGRRPTQLEGASDNQHQTLTQIYTHYESLCQRFGLVDFAELLLRSLELVQNNEPIRDAYRERFQHILVDEFQDTNTIQYRWLKLLAQPRNSITAVGDDDQSI
;
A
#
# COMPACT_ATOMS: atom_id res chain seq x y z
N PHE A 1 -7.17 -9.78 2.23
CA PHE A 1 -6.99 -8.33 2.25
C PHE A 1 -7.06 -7.70 0.86
N HIS A 2 -6.17 -8.05 -0.10
CA HIS A 2 -6.08 -7.39 -1.41
C HIS A 2 -7.40 -7.39 -2.20
N GLY A 3 -8.14 -8.50 -2.24
CA GLY A 3 -9.42 -8.57 -2.95
C GLY A 3 -10.50 -7.65 -2.36
N LEU A 4 -10.49 -7.45 -1.05
CA LEU A 4 -11.40 -6.51 -0.38
C LEU A 4 -10.97 -5.06 -0.64
N SER A 5 -9.68 -4.75 -0.50
CA SER A 5 -9.11 -3.43 -0.81
C SER A 5 -9.38 -3.02 -2.24
N HIS A 6 -9.20 -3.94 -3.20
CA HIS A 6 -9.53 -3.68 -4.61
C HIS A 6 -11.00 -3.32 -4.80
N ARG A 7 -11.93 -4.11 -4.25
CA ARG A 7 -13.37 -3.82 -4.35
C ARG A 7 -13.75 -2.49 -3.70
N LEU A 8 -13.16 -2.18 -2.53
CA LEU A 8 -13.38 -0.93 -1.84
C LEU A 8 -12.90 0.26 -2.69
N LEU A 9 -11.69 0.18 -3.26
CA LEU A 9 -11.14 1.23 -4.11
C LEU A 9 -11.91 1.38 -5.43
N ARG A 10 -12.41 0.29 -6.02
CA ARG A 10 -13.29 0.37 -7.21
C ARG A 10 -14.60 1.06 -6.90
N THR A 11 -15.18 0.83 -5.72
CA THR A 11 -16.44 1.45 -5.32
C THR A 11 -16.27 2.93 -4.98
N HIS A 12 -15.15 3.29 -4.37
CA HIS A 12 -14.87 4.63 -3.86
C HIS A 12 -13.64 5.26 -4.54
N TYR A 13 -13.45 5.01 -5.83
CA TYR A 13 -12.27 5.46 -6.56
C TYR A 13 -12.05 6.98 -6.47
N ALA A 14 -13.11 7.76 -6.60
CA ALA A 14 -13.04 9.21 -6.54
C ALA A 14 -12.58 9.72 -5.15
N ASP A 15 -13.14 9.15 -4.07
CA ASP A 15 -12.74 9.47 -2.68
C ASP A 15 -11.30 9.04 -2.40
N ALA A 16 -10.83 7.98 -3.08
CA ALA A 16 -9.45 7.50 -2.99
C ALA A 16 -8.48 8.29 -3.90
N GLY A 17 -8.96 9.26 -4.67
CA GLY A 17 -8.13 10.01 -5.63
C GLY A 17 -7.64 9.16 -6.80
N LEU A 18 -8.41 8.15 -7.20
CA LEU A 18 -8.12 7.28 -8.32
C LEU A 18 -9.03 7.56 -9.52
N SER A 19 -8.59 7.13 -10.71
CA SER A 19 -9.47 7.04 -11.88
C SER A 19 -10.43 5.86 -11.72
N ASP A 20 -11.62 5.94 -12.31
CA ASP A 20 -12.59 4.83 -12.40
C ASP A 20 -12.02 3.61 -13.14
N SER A 21 -11.08 3.85 -14.04
CA SER A 21 -10.40 2.87 -14.88
C SER A 21 -8.98 2.56 -14.44
N PHE A 22 -8.61 2.80 -13.16
CA PHE A 22 -7.24 2.51 -12.70
C PHE A 22 -6.86 1.05 -12.97
N GLU A 23 -5.60 0.83 -13.32
CA GLU A 23 -5.06 -0.50 -13.62
C GLU A 23 -4.16 -1.00 -12.49
N ILE A 24 -4.20 -2.31 -12.24
CA ILE A 24 -3.34 -2.94 -11.24
C ILE A 24 -2.06 -3.40 -11.91
N LEU A 25 -0.93 -2.94 -11.38
CA LEU A 25 0.39 -3.41 -11.80
C LEU A 25 0.72 -4.75 -11.17
N ASP A 26 1.13 -5.71 -11.98
CA ASP A 26 1.82 -6.89 -11.48
C ASP A 26 3.28 -6.57 -11.11
N ALA A 27 3.98 -7.53 -10.52
CA ALA A 27 5.37 -7.34 -10.08
C ALA A 27 6.34 -7.01 -11.22
N GLN A 28 6.07 -7.51 -12.44
CA GLN A 28 6.92 -7.24 -13.61
C GLN A 28 6.66 -5.85 -14.17
N ASP A 29 5.40 -5.45 -14.23
CA ASP A 29 5.01 -4.11 -14.68
C ASP A 29 5.49 -3.05 -13.69
N GLN A 30 5.38 -3.32 -12.39
CA GLN A 30 5.98 -2.49 -11.35
C GLN A 30 7.49 -2.34 -11.56
N HIS A 31 8.19 -3.45 -11.83
CA HIS A 31 9.62 -3.43 -12.09
C HIS A 31 9.98 -2.56 -13.31
N ARG A 32 9.20 -2.66 -14.41
CA ARG A 32 9.39 -1.81 -15.60
C ARG A 32 9.17 -0.34 -15.28
N LEU A 33 8.17 -0.01 -14.46
CA LEU A 33 7.89 1.36 -14.05
C LEU A 33 9.00 1.93 -13.15
N VAL A 34 9.56 1.13 -12.23
CA VAL A 34 10.74 1.50 -11.44
C VAL A 34 11.94 1.82 -12.34
N ARG A 35 12.24 0.96 -13.32
CA ARG A 35 13.30 1.22 -14.31
C ARG A 35 13.07 2.50 -15.10
N ARG A 36 11.82 2.77 -15.47
CA ARG A 36 11.46 4.03 -16.13
C ARG A 36 11.71 5.21 -15.20
N SER A 37 11.33 5.12 -13.93
CA SER A 37 11.58 6.16 -12.93
C SER A 37 13.08 6.48 -12.80
N LEU A 38 13.93 5.45 -12.71
CA LEU A 38 15.38 5.63 -12.66
C LEU A 38 15.93 6.35 -13.90
N ARG A 39 15.48 5.97 -15.08
CA ARG A 39 15.91 6.63 -16.34
C ARG A 39 15.48 8.09 -16.42
N GLU A 40 14.24 8.40 -16.04
CA GLU A 40 13.73 9.77 -16.05
C GLU A 40 14.45 10.66 -15.02
N LEU A 41 14.96 10.08 -13.94
CA LEU A 41 15.81 10.75 -12.94
C LEU A 41 17.32 10.75 -13.30
N ASN A 42 17.71 10.19 -14.43
CA ASN A 42 19.12 10.01 -14.86
C ASN A 42 19.96 9.24 -13.82
N LEU A 43 19.38 8.23 -13.18
CA LEU A 43 20.03 7.37 -12.20
C LEU A 43 20.48 6.05 -12.84
N ASP A 44 21.71 5.63 -12.53
CA ASP A 44 22.29 4.39 -13.05
C ASP A 44 21.71 3.16 -12.35
N GLU A 45 21.19 2.20 -13.12
CA GLU A 45 20.61 0.95 -12.60
C GLU A 45 21.67 0.05 -11.91
N GLY A 46 22.96 0.25 -12.17
CA GLY A 46 24.05 -0.45 -11.51
C GLY A 46 24.25 0.00 -10.06
N PHE A 47 24.07 1.30 -9.79
CA PHE A 47 24.09 1.86 -8.43
C PHE A 47 22.76 1.70 -7.71
N TRP A 48 21.65 1.76 -8.46
CA TRP A 48 20.28 1.65 -7.96
C TRP A 48 19.59 0.44 -8.58
N PRO A 49 19.88 -0.79 -8.11
CA PRO A 49 19.30 -1.99 -8.70
C PRO A 49 17.75 -1.94 -8.61
N PRO A 50 17.04 -2.05 -9.73
CA PRO A 50 15.58 -1.85 -9.76
C PRO A 50 14.80 -2.74 -8.79
N ARG A 51 15.28 -3.97 -8.55
CA ARG A 51 14.66 -4.88 -7.58
C ARG A 51 14.79 -4.38 -6.13
N GLN A 52 15.92 -3.78 -5.77
CA GLN A 52 16.12 -3.20 -4.43
C GLN A 52 15.25 -1.96 -4.24
N VAL A 53 15.15 -1.12 -5.28
CA VAL A 53 14.26 0.04 -5.29
C VAL A 53 12.80 -0.39 -5.16
N GLN A 54 12.38 -1.39 -5.91
CA GLN A 54 11.03 -1.96 -5.83
C GLN A 54 10.74 -2.49 -4.42
N TRP A 55 11.67 -3.23 -3.85
CA TRP A 55 11.57 -3.71 -2.48
C TRP A 55 11.45 -2.55 -1.47
N PHE A 56 12.27 -1.50 -1.60
CA PHE A 56 12.20 -0.33 -0.74
C PHE A 56 10.83 0.35 -0.80
N ILE A 57 10.28 0.54 -2.00
CA ILE A 57 8.95 1.13 -2.22
C ILE A 57 7.88 0.27 -1.54
N ASN A 58 7.88 -1.04 -1.81
CA ASN A 58 6.87 -1.96 -1.27
C ASN A 58 6.94 -2.05 0.26
N SER A 59 8.14 -2.19 0.83
CA SER A 59 8.33 -2.24 2.28
C SER A 59 7.82 -0.98 2.98
N ASN A 60 8.09 0.21 2.43
CA ASN A 60 7.58 1.45 3.00
C ASN A 60 6.05 1.52 2.90
N LYS A 61 5.46 1.14 1.77
CA LYS A 61 4.01 1.06 1.62
C LYS A 61 3.39 0.09 2.62
N GLU A 62 3.96 -1.10 2.79
CA GLU A 62 3.50 -2.12 3.73
C GLU A 62 3.60 -1.71 5.20
N GLU A 63 4.49 -0.77 5.52
CA GLU A 63 4.56 -0.13 6.83
C GLU A 63 3.66 1.11 6.94
N GLY A 64 2.97 1.48 5.87
CA GLY A 64 2.06 2.62 5.84
C GLY A 64 2.76 3.96 5.71
N ARG A 65 3.95 3.99 5.10
CA ARG A 65 4.76 5.20 4.93
C ARG A 65 4.72 5.70 3.49
N ARG A 66 4.36 6.98 3.34
CA ARG A 66 4.47 7.74 2.09
C ARG A 66 5.85 8.38 1.97
N PRO A 67 6.30 8.77 0.75
CA PRO A 67 7.58 9.46 0.57
C PRO A 67 7.75 10.69 1.48
N THR A 68 6.69 11.47 1.67
CA THR A 68 6.70 12.66 2.52
C THR A 68 7.03 12.39 3.99
N GLN A 69 6.80 11.16 4.46
CA GLN A 69 7.12 10.74 5.82
C GLN A 69 8.57 10.24 5.96
N LEU A 70 9.29 10.11 4.84
CA LEU A 70 10.68 9.67 4.76
C LEU A 70 11.65 10.84 4.56
N GLU A 71 11.12 12.04 4.37
CA GLU A 71 11.91 13.26 4.22
C GLU A 71 12.67 13.59 5.51
N GLY A 72 13.90 14.08 5.37
CA GLY A 72 14.73 14.45 6.52
C GLY A 72 15.74 13.40 6.97
N ALA A 73 15.84 12.27 6.27
CA ALA A 73 16.94 11.33 6.51
C ALA A 73 18.29 12.01 6.23
N SER A 74 19.26 11.81 7.12
CA SER A 74 20.60 12.39 6.99
C SER A 74 21.50 11.67 5.98
N ASP A 75 21.09 10.51 5.51
CA ASP A 75 21.83 9.67 4.57
C ASP A 75 21.43 9.97 3.13
N ASN A 76 22.41 10.32 2.30
CA ASN A 76 22.23 10.61 0.87
C ASN A 76 21.58 9.44 0.10
N GLN A 77 21.90 8.20 0.47
CA GLN A 77 21.31 7.03 -0.18
C GLN A 77 19.82 6.96 0.10
N HIS A 78 19.41 7.17 1.34
CA HIS A 78 18.00 7.17 1.71
C HIS A 78 17.24 8.32 1.06
N GLN A 79 17.86 9.52 0.98
CA GLN A 79 17.26 10.66 0.28
C GLN A 79 17.00 10.35 -1.20
N THR A 80 17.96 9.72 -1.88
CA THR A 80 17.81 9.34 -3.29
C THR A 80 16.70 8.28 -3.46
N LEU A 81 16.64 7.27 -2.60
CA LEU A 81 15.56 6.27 -2.62
C LEU A 81 14.19 6.92 -2.40
N THR A 82 14.11 7.91 -1.52
CA THR A 82 12.87 8.69 -1.28
C THR A 82 12.47 9.49 -2.52
N GLN A 83 13.44 10.11 -3.22
CA GLN A 83 13.18 10.80 -4.49
C GLN A 83 12.68 9.84 -5.58
N ILE A 84 13.28 8.66 -5.69
CA ILE A 84 12.83 7.64 -6.64
C ILE A 84 11.40 7.20 -6.31
N TYR A 85 11.08 6.97 -5.03
CA TYR A 85 9.75 6.61 -4.57
C TYR A 85 8.73 7.71 -4.89
N THR A 86 9.07 8.98 -4.62
CA THR A 86 8.21 10.15 -4.97
C THR A 86 7.93 10.20 -6.47
N HIS A 87 8.97 10.03 -7.29
CA HIS A 87 8.84 10.04 -8.75
C HIS A 87 8.02 8.85 -9.25
N TYR A 88 8.25 7.64 -8.70
CA TYR A 88 7.47 6.46 -8.99
C TYR A 88 5.97 6.66 -8.71
N GLU A 89 5.62 7.24 -7.56
CA GLU A 89 4.22 7.55 -7.23
C GLU A 89 3.60 8.56 -8.20
N SER A 90 4.38 9.56 -8.63
CA SER A 90 3.92 10.53 -9.63
C SER A 90 3.61 9.87 -10.98
N LEU A 91 4.41 8.87 -11.39
CA LEU A 91 4.14 8.09 -12.60
C LEU A 91 2.88 7.22 -12.42
N CYS A 92 2.74 6.55 -11.29
CA CYS A 92 1.52 5.77 -10.99
C CYS A 92 0.27 6.64 -11.06
N GLN A 93 0.29 7.79 -10.44
CA GLN A 93 -0.84 8.73 -10.47
C GLN A 93 -1.13 9.24 -11.89
N ARG A 94 -0.09 9.62 -12.64
CA ARG A 94 -0.22 10.12 -14.00
C ARG A 94 -0.83 9.11 -14.97
N PHE A 95 -0.50 7.83 -14.79
CA PHE A 95 -0.96 6.76 -15.68
C PHE A 95 -2.16 5.97 -15.13
N GLY A 96 -2.69 6.34 -13.97
CA GLY A 96 -3.82 5.64 -13.34
C GLY A 96 -3.45 4.22 -12.90
N LEU A 97 -2.23 4.01 -12.39
CA LEU A 97 -1.68 2.71 -12.03
C LEU A 97 -1.66 2.53 -10.50
N VAL A 98 -1.90 1.32 -10.05
CA VAL A 98 -1.92 0.95 -8.63
C VAL A 98 -1.21 -0.37 -8.45
N ASP A 99 -0.12 -0.41 -7.69
CA ASP A 99 0.57 -1.66 -7.34
C ASP A 99 -0.10 -2.39 -6.17
N PHE A 100 0.29 -3.62 -5.90
CA PHE A 100 -0.34 -4.44 -4.86
C PHE A 100 -0.21 -3.85 -3.45
N ALA A 101 0.94 -3.28 -3.11
CA ALA A 101 1.13 -2.61 -1.81
C ALA A 101 0.28 -1.35 -1.72
N GLU A 102 0.11 -0.61 -2.84
CA GLU A 102 -0.74 0.56 -2.93
C GLU A 102 -2.22 0.25 -2.70
N LEU A 103 -2.70 -0.91 -3.17
CA LEU A 103 -4.09 -1.32 -2.90
C LEU A 103 -4.39 -1.30 -1.39
N LEU A 104 -3.48 -1.85 -0.59
CA LEU A 104 -3.65 -1.89 0.87
C LEU A 104 -3.47 -0.51 1.50
N LEU A 105 -2.40 0.20 1.15
CA LEU A 105 -2.10 1.51 1.72
C LEU A 105 -3.22 2.52 1.42
N ARG A 106 -3.64 2.62 0.18
CA ARG A 106 -4.68 3.57 -0.23
C ARG A 106 -6.05 3.22 0.35
N SER A 107 -6.37 1.93 0.47
CA SER A 107 -7.61 1.52 1.14
C SER A 107 -7.59 1.83 2.63
N LEU A 108 -6.43 1.71 3.29
CA LEU A 108 -6.25 2.11 4.68
C LEU A 108 -6.46 3.63 4.84
N GLU A 109 -5.80 4.43 4.02
CA GLU A 109 -5.92 5.89 4.01
C GLU A 109 -7.36 6.35 3.76
N LEU A 110 -8.04 5.72 2.80
CA LEU A 110 -9.45 6.01 2.51
C LEU A 110 -10.33 5.78 3.74
N VAL A 111 -10.25 4.62 4.37
CA VAL A 111 -11.05 4.29 5.56
C VAL A 111 -10.63 5.17 6.76
N GLN A 112 -9.36 5.51 6.87
CA GLN A 112 -8.84 6.35 7.96
C GLN A 112 -9.34 7.80 7.84
N ASN A 113 -9.38 8.35 6.63
CA ASN A 113 -9.65 9.77 6.38
C ASN A 113 -11.11 10.05 6.00
N ASN A 114 -11.92 9.02 5.72
CA ASN A 114 -13.32 9.16 5.33
C ASN A 114 -14.22 8.45 6.34
N GLU A 115 -14.75 9.22 7.29
CA GLU A 115 -15.60 8.70 8.38
C GLU A 115 -16.88 8.03 7.86
N PRO A 116 -17.65 8.60 6.92
CA PRO A 116 -18.83 7.95 6.37
C PRO A 116 -18.56 6.58 5.74
N ILE A 117 -17.47 6.47 4.97
CA ILE A 117 -17.06 5.19 4.36
C ILE A 117 -16.66 4.21 5.47
N ARG A 118 -15.82 4.64 6.41
CA ARG A 118 -15.39 3.82 7.54
C ARG A 118 -16.59 3.24 8.29
N ASP A 119 -17.56 4.06 8.65
CA ASP A 119 -18.70 3.65 9.44
C ASP A 119 -19.64 2.72 8.66
N ALA A 120 -19.86 2.95 7.37
CA ALA A 120 -20.60 2.03 6.50
C ALA A 120 -19.96 0.63 6.45
N TYR A 121 -18.62 0.55 6.37
CA TYR A 121 -17.92 -0.74 6.39
C TYR A 121 -17.91 -1.39 7.77
N ARG A 122 -17.87 -0.61 8.84
CA ARG A 122 -18.02 -1.08 10.22
C ARG A 122 -19.38 -1.70 10.48
N GLU A 123 -20.44 -1.07 10.01
CA GLU A 123 -21.81 -1.60 10.11
C GLU A 123 -21.98 -2.88 9.27
N ARG A 124 -21.35 -2.91 8.09
CA ARG A 124 -21.41 -4.07 7.19
C ARG A 124 -20.67 -5.29 7.73
N PHE A 125 -19.51 -5.09 8.37
CA PHE A 125 -18.66 -6.16 8.89
C PHE A 125 -18.86 -6.36 10.39
N GLN A 126 -19.94 -7.03 10.76
CA GLN A 126 -20.22 -7.34 12.18
C GLN A 126 -19.33 -8.47 12.70
N HIS A 127 -18.87 -9.36 11.81
CA HIS A 127 -17.97 -10.46 12.12
C HIS A 127 -16.81 -10.45 11.12
N ILE A 128 -15.59 -10.41 11.64
CA ILE A 128 -14.36 -10.43 10.84
C ILE A 128 -13.58 -11.67 11.23
N LEU A 129 -13.33 -12.55 10.26
CA LEU A 129 -12.46 -13.70 10.43
C LEU A 129 -11.13 -13.39 9.71
N VAL A 130 -10.05 -13.47 10.45
CA VAL A 130 -8.69 -13.31 9.93
C VAL A 130 -8.01 -14.67 10.00
N ASP A 131 -7.67 -15.21 8.85
CA ASP A 131 -6.89 -16.43 8.71
C ASP A 131 -5.41 -16.06 8.50
N GLU A 132 -4.50 -16.94 8.88
CA GLU A 132 -3.05 -16.76 8.80
C GLU A 132 -2.61 -15.43 9.46
N PHE A 133 -3.07 -15.20 10.69
CA PHE A 133 -2.82 -13.92 11.39
C PHE A 133 -1.33 -13.64 11.59
N GLN A 134 -0.48 -14.68 11.69
CA GLN A 134 0.99 -14.56 11.81
C GLN A 134 1.62 -13.85 10.60
N ASP A 135 1.00 -13.95 9.40
CA ASP A 135 1.48 -13.32 8.17
C ASP A 135 0.98 -11.89 7.96
N THR A 136 0.28 -11.34 8.97
CA THR A 136 -0.34 -10.01 8.90
C THR A 136 0.72 -8.92 9.04
N ASN A 137 0.86 -8.07 8.02
CA ASN A 137 1.74 -6.92 8.06
C ASN A 137 1.11 -5.71 8.80
N THR A 138 1.91 -4.66 9.02
CA THR A 138 1.50 -3.46 9.76
C THR A 138 0.25 -2.78 9.19
N ILE A 139 0.15 -2.65 7.86
CA ILE A 139 -1.03 -2.04 7.21
C ILE A 139 -2.27 -2.88 7.45
N GLN A 140 -2.19 -4.19 7.24
CA GLN A 140 -3.30 -5.11 7.41
C GLN A 140 -3.82 -5.07 8.85
N TYR A 141 -2.91 -5.05 9.83
CA TYR A 141 -3.26 -4.90 11.25
C TYR A 141 -3.95 -3.55 11.54
N ARG A 142 -3.40 -2.44 11.01
CA ARG A 142 -4.02 -1.11 11.15
C ARG A 142 -5.41 -1.05 10.51
N TRP A 143 -5.57 -1.69 9.36
CA TRP A 143 -6.83 -1.79 8.66
C TRP A 143 -7.89 -2.53 9.48
N LEU A 144 -7.53 -3.67 10.08
CA LEU A 144 -8.39 -4.42 11.00
C LEU A 144 -8.78 -3.56 12.22
N LYS A 145 -7.83 -2.86 12.82
CA LYS A 145 -8.11 -1.94 13.96
C LYS A 145 -9.10 -0.84 13.63
N LEU A 146 -9.02 -0.29 12.41
CA LEU A 146 -9.96 0.75 11.98
C LEU A 146 -11.39 0.22 11.82
N LEU A 147 -11.56 -1.04 11.43
CA LEU A 147 -12.86 -1.67 11.30
C LEU A 147 -13.39 -2.25 12.63
N ALA A 148 -12.48 -2.56 13.54
CA ALA A 148 -12.86 -3.06 14.86
C ALA A 148 -13.70 -2.04 15.61
N GLN A 149 -14.80 -2.51 16.17
CA GLN A 149 -15.66 -1.73 17.09
C GLN A 149 -16.06 -2.61 18.28
N PRO A 150 -16.53 -2.02 19.40
CA PRO A 150 -17.03 -2.79 20.54
C PRO A 150 -18.20 -3.73 20.20
N ARG A 151 -18.88 -3.48 19.08
CA ARG A 151 -20.03 -4.29 18.60
C ARG A 151 -19.64 -5.36 17.58
N ASN A 152 -18.40 -5.33 17.07
CA ASN A 152 -17.92 -6.27 16.05
C ASN A 152 -17.08 -7.35 16.72
N SER A 153 -17.24 -8.60 16.30
CA SER A 153 -16.32 -9.67 16.70
C SER A 153 -15.23 -9.85 15.66
N ILE A 154 -13.98 -9.90 16.14
CA ILE A 154 -12.83 -10.30 15.31
C ILE A 154 -12.33 -11.62 15.86
N THR A 155 -12.25 -12.61 14.99
CA THR A 155 -11.64 -13.91 15.26
C THR A 155 -10.39 -14.03 14.42
N ALA A 156 -9.24 -14.17 15.06
CA ALA A 156 -7.97 -14.40 14.41
C ALA A 156 -7.56 -15.85 14.59
N VAL A 157 -7.20 -16.50 13.50
CA VAL A 157 -6.66 -17.86 13.46
C VAL A 157 -5.26 -17.76 12.88
N GLY A 158 -4.31 -18.41 13.52
CA GLY A 158 -2.91 -18.43 13.10
C GLY A 158 -2.19 -19.63 13.70
N ASP A 159 -1.05 -19.98 13.12
CA ASP A 159 -0.19 -21.05 13.55
C ASP A 159 1.15 -20.47 14.01
N ASP A 160 1.43 -20.58 15.31
CA ASP A 160 2.68 -20.07 15.91
C ASP A 160 3.92 -20.85 15.44
N ASP A 161 3.75 -22.12 15.00
CA ASP A 161 4.85 -22.98 14.54
C ASP A 161 5.37 -22.58 13.15
N GLN A 162 4.63 -21.76 12.39
CA GLN A 162 5.03 -21.28 11.07
C GLN A 162 5.75 -19.91 11.11
N SER A 163 5.81 -19.28 12.27
CA SER A 163 6.50 -17.98 12.46
C SER A 163 7.98 -18.22 12.72
N ILE A 164 8.81 -18.28 11.67
CA ILE A 164 10.28 -18.34 11.75
C ILE A 164 10.89 -17.02 11.27
#